data_d9703d7c8f9b5cdefaf9bb022f7a5c4b
#
_entry.id   d9703d7c8f9b5cdefaf9bb022f7a5c4b
#
_cell.length_a   1.000
_cell.length_b   1.000
_cell.length_c   1.000
_cell.angle_alpha   90.00
_cell.angle_beta   90.00
_cell.angle_gamma   90.00
#
_symmetry.space_group_name_H-M   'P 1'
#
loop_
_entity.id
_entity.type
_entity.pdbx_description
1 polymer ?
#
loop_
_entity_poly.entity_id
_entity_poly.type
_entity_poly.pdbx_seq_one_letter_code
_entity_poly.pdbx_strand_id
1 'polypeptide(L)'
;MIAALVLLLTLTGCAQTAVQPDFAPAEEKRLVLYTSHKKEVWSPLVREFEARTGIWVEVVEGGSNELLEQLSQQKDAPQADVMFGGGVESLESYRELFEPYACTDAAQILPQYRAKDDIWTPFSSLPVVFVYNPKLVRAGEITSWKDLLDPAWKGKIAFADPSVSGSSYTALVTMLCAVDADEDAVLQAFAANLDGRQLTSSGAVLSNVAGGQAVVGVTLEETASRRIAAGDELAMVYPADGTSCVPDGSAILKGAPHEDNARAFVDFTVSRDVQQLIEAQFCRRSVRSDLDPAGTLPPFGAIAQVDYDVSFASERR
;
A
#
# COMPACT_ATOMS: atom_id res chain seq x y z
N MET A 1 33.95 80.53 26.70
CA MET A 1 33.86 79.08 26.89
C MET A 1 32.40 78.69 26.79
N ILE A 2 31.97 78.17 25.64
CA ILE A 2 30.59 77.76 25.36
C ILE A 2 30.61 76.23 25.34
N ALA A 3 29.92 75.61 26.31
CA ALA A 3 29.74 74.17 26.36
C ALA A 3 28.56 73.77 25.50
N ALA A 4 28.83 72.99 24.44
CA ALA A 4 27.79 72.41 23.60
C ALA A 4 27.35 71.07 24.22
N LEU A 5 26.05 70.99 24.58
CA LEU A 5 25.36 69.78 25.06
C LEU A 5 24.85 69.01 23.86
N VAL A 6 25.47 67.83 23.57
CA VAL A 6 25.03 66.94 22.52
C VAL A 6 23.96 65.99 23.14
N LEU A 7 22.70 66.10 22.70
CA LEU A 7 21.58 65.26 23.07
C LEU A 7 21.56 64.04 22.15
N LEU A 8 21.95 62.87 22.64
CA LEU A 8 21.80 61.58 21.92
C LEU A 8 20.34 61.08 22.02
N LEU A 9 19.61 61.19 20.95
CA LEU A 9 18.33 60.55 20.75
C LEU A 9 18.55 59.06 20.35
N THR A 10 18.37 58.13 21.28
CA THR A 10 18.28 56.70 20.98
C THR A 10 16.92 56.37 20.41
N LEU A 11 16.83 56.20 19.08
CA LEU A 11 15.67 55.62 18.40
C LEU A 11 15.63 54.10 18.67
N THR A 12 14.87 53.69 19.67
CA THR A 12 14.43 52.27 19.79
C THR A 12 13.38 51.98 18.75
N GLY A 13 13.83 51.54 17.57
CA GLY A 13 12.94 50.98 16.57
C GLY A 13 12.46 49.60 17.03
N CYS A 14 11.18 49.49 17.44
CA CYS A 14 10.49 48.21 17.54
C CYS A 14 10.38 47.66 16.06
N ALA A 15 11.25 46.74 15.72
CA ALA A 15 11.03 45.92 14.54
C ALA A 15 9.82 45.02 14.85
N GLN A 16 8.63 45.43 14.43
CA GLN A 16 7.51 44.52 14.28
C GLN A 16 7.90 43.55 13.16
N THR A 17 8.29 42.34 13.52
CA THR A 17 8.31 41.23 12.57
C THR A 17 6.89 41.08 12.05
N ALA A 18 6.66 41.50 10.82
CA ALA A 18 5.40 41.22 10.13
C ALA A 18 5.25 39.70 10.09
N VAL A 19 4.35 39.19 10.92
CA VAL A 19 3.92 37.81 10.85
C VAL A 19 3.32 37.65 9.47
N GLN A 20 3.96 36.87 8.60
CA GLN A 20 3.34 36.52 7.31
C GLN A 20 2.02 35.81 7.62
N PRO A 21 0.94 36.18 6.93
CA PRO A 21 -0.35 35.52 7.13
C PRO A 21 -0.19 34.04 6.77
N ASP A 22 -0.44 33.18 7.73
CA ASP A 22 -0.57 31.74 7.51
C ASP A 22 -2.00 31.50 7.00
N PHE A 23 -2.11 31.02 5.75
CA PHE A 23 -3.39 30.69 5.11
C PHE A 23 -3.74 29.22 5.28
N ALA A 24 -2.88 28.42 5.94
CA ALA A 24 -3.19 27.04 6.27
C ALA A 24 -4.39 26.98 7.24
N PRO A 25 -5.21 25.92 7.17
CA PRO A 25 -6.27 25.70 8.14
C PRO A 25 -5.73 25.64 9.58
N ALA A 26 -6.60 25.91 10.53
CA ALA A 26 -6.29 25.73 11.95
C ALA A 26 -5.86 24.28 12.22
N GLU A 27 -5.02 24.09 13.25
CA GLU A 27 -4.38 22.79 13.54
C GLU A 27 -5.40 21.66 13.70
N GLU A 28 -6.53 21.91 14.37
CA GLU A 28 -7.63 20.97 14.55
C GLU A 28 -8.33 20.53 13.24
N LYS A 29 -7.96 21.17 12.12
CA LYS A 29 -8.46 20.86 10.77
C LYS A 29 -7.38 20.35 9.83
N ARG A 30 -6.34 19.71 10.38
CA ARG A 30 -5.24 19.13 9.60
C ARG A 30 -5.16 17.62 9.82
N LEU A 31 -4.59 16.93 8.85
CA LEU A 31 -4.21 15.53 8.90
C LEU A 31 -2.93 15.33 8.09
N VAL A 32 -1.94 14.66 8.66
CA VAL A 32 -0.71 14.27 7.95
C VAL A 32 -0.80 12.79 7.61
N LEU A 33 -0.90 12.51 6.31
CA LEU A 33 -1.10 11.17 5.76
C LEU A 33 0.17 10.67 5.07
N TYR A 34 0.80 9.65 5.61
CA TYR A 34 1.87 8.92 4.94
C TYR A 34 1.26 7.80 4.12
N THR A 35 1.54 7.74 2.82
CA THR A 35 0.91 6.74 1.95
C THR A 35 1.85 6.09 0.94
N SER A 36 1.76 4.76 0.84
CA SER A 36 2.39 3.98 -0.20
C SER A 36 1.47 3.67 -1.39
N HIS A 37 0.23 4.14 -1.34
CA HIS A 37 -0.66 4.05 -2.49
C HIS A 37 -0.21 4.97 -3.61
N LYS A 38 -0.46 4.54 -4.84
CA LYS A 38 -0.24 5.38 -6.02
C LYS A 38 -1.21 6.56 -6.01
N LYS A 39 -0.79 7.67 -6.59
CA LYS A 39 -1.56 8.93 -6.64
C LYS A 39 -2.96 8.75 -7.21
N GLU A 40 -3.12 7.85 -8.17
CA GLU A 40 -4.42 7.53 -8.78
C GLU A 40 -5.42 6.90 -7.79
N VAL A 41 -4.92 6.31 -6.70
CA VAL A 41 -5.75 5.72 -5.63
C VAL A 41 -5.97 6.73 -4.52
N TRP A 42 -4.89 7.26 -3.91
CA TRP A 42 -5.05 8.12 -2.74
C TRP A 42 -5.65 9.50 -3.05
N SER A 43 -5.32 10.10 -4.21
CA SER A 43 -5.73 11.50 -4.48
C SER A 43 -7.25 11.70 -4.60
N PRO A 44 -8.02 10.83 -5.26
CA PRO A 44 -9.49 10.94 -5.24
C PRO A 44 -10.08 10.75 -3.85
N LEU A 45 -9.53 9.83 -3.05
CA LEU A 45 -10.00 9.56 -1.68
C LEU A 45 -9.74 10.75 -0.75
N VAL A 46 -8.53 11.33 -0.82
CA VAL A 46 -8.19 12.52 -0.04
C VAL A 46 -9.13 13.69 -0.38
N ARG A 47 -9.35 13.97 -1.66
CA ARG A 47 -10.27 15.04 -2.07
C ARG A 47 -11.69 14.83 -1.57
N GLU A 48 -12.18 13.61 -1.61
CA GLU A 48 -13.51 13.27 -1.11
C GLU A 48 -13.58 13.42 0.42
N PHE A 49 -12.54 12.98 1.14
CA PHE A 49 -12.43 13.17 2.58
C PHE A 49 -12.42 14.64 2.96
N GLU A 50 -11.57 15.44 2.30
CA GLU A 50 -11.50 16.90 2.51
C GLU A 50 -12.84 17.58 2.24
N ALA A 51 -13.52 17.19 1.14
CA ALA A 51 -14.83 17.74 0.78
C ALA A 51 -15.93 17.45 1.81
N ARG A 52 -15.89 16.24 2.41
CA ARG A 52 -16.89 15.82 3.42
C ARG A 52 -16.63 16.41 4.80
N THR A 53 -15.37 16.55 5.18
CA THR A 53 -14.98 16.85 6.57
C THR A 53 -14.49 18.29 6.77
N GLY A 54 -13.99 18.92 5.72
CA GLY A 54 -13.26 20.18 5.80
C GLY A 54 -11.89 20.05 6.48
N ILE A 55 -11.39 18.83 6.65
CA ILE A 55 -10.04 18.54 7.16
C ILE A 55 -9.07 18.59 5.98
N TRP A 56 -8.03 19.40 6.08
CA TRP A 56 -6.97 19.49 5.08
C TRP A 56 -5.96 18.39 5.28
N VAL A 57 -5.64 17.65 4.21
CA VAL A 57 -4.74 16.49 4.27
C VAL A 57 -3.40 16.84 3.62
N GLU A 58 -2.35 16.80 4.40
CA GLU A 58 -0.97 16.84 3.91
C GLU A 58 -0.51 15.41 3.62
N VAL A 59 -0.08 15.15 2.36
CA VAL A 59 0.27 13.80 1.92
C VAL A 59 1.77 13.67 1.71
N VAL A 60 2.37 12.65 2.36
CA VAL A 60 3.75 12.22 2.14
C VAL A 60 3.73 10.87 1.43
N GLU A 61 4.23 10.84 0.20
CA GLU A 61 4.28 9.64 -0.64
C GLU A 61 5.63 8.93 -0.53
N GLY A 62 5.64 7.60 -0.52
CA GLY A 62 6.88 6.80 -0.55
C GLY A 62 6.61 5.30 -0.67
N GLY A 63 7.66 4.51 -0.72
CA GLY A 63 7.56 3.05 -0.57
C GLY A 63 7.12 2.67 0.85
N SER A 64 6.34 1.59 1.01
CA SER A 64 5.85 1.19 2.34
C SER A 64 6.98 0.98 3.34
N ASN A 65 8.08 0.35 2.94
CA ASN A 65 9.23 0.11 3.82
C ASN A 65 9.95 1.41 4.18
N GLU A 66 10.14 2.30 3.20
CA GLU A 66 10.76 3.61 3.41
C GLU A 66 9.98 4.47 4.39
N LEU A 67 8.64 4.53 4.21
CA LEU A 67 7.77 5.29 5.09
C LEU A 67 7.73 4.72 6.50
N LEU A 68 7.63 3.40 6.66
CA LEU A 68 7.62 2.74 7.97
C LEU A 68 8.95 2.93 8.71
N GLU A 69 10.07 2.85 8.00
CA GLU A 69 11.39 3.15 8.58
C GLU A 69 11.49 4.62 9.02
N GLN A 70 11.00 5.56 8.21
CA GLN A 70 10.94 6.97 8.56
C GLN A 70 10.07 7.21 9.81
N LEU A 71 8.91 6.58 9.90
CA LEU A 71 8.02 6.65 11.05
C LEU A 71 8.67 6.08 12.31
N SER A 72 9.42 4.97 12.18
CA SER A 72 10.18 4.39 13.28
C SER A 72 11.23 5.36 13.86
N GLN A 73 11.89 6.12 12.99
CA GLN A 73 12.86 7.15 13.41
C GLN A 73 12.19 8.35 14.10
N GLN A 74 10.89 8.57 13.86
CA GLN A 74 10.10 9.67 14.42
C GLN A 74 9.23 9.23 15.60
N LYS A 75 9.34 8.01 16.11
CA LYS A 75 8.42 7.42 17.09
C LYS A 75 8.22 8.22 18.39
N ASP A 76 9.26 8.95 18.83
CA ASP A 76 9.21 9.73 20.07
C ASP A 76 8.55 11.13 19.89
N ALA A 77 8.40 11.57 18.64
CA ALA A 77 7.72 12.82 18.27
C ALA A 77 7.12 12.66 16.85
N PRO A 78 6.02 11.91 16.69
CA PRO A 78 5.45 11.60 15.40
C PRO A 78 5.02 12.87 14.67
N GLN A 79 5.35 12.93 13.37
CA GLN A 79 4.95 14.01 12.49
C GLN A 79 3.78 13.60 11.58
N ALA A 80 3.43 12.33 11.59
CA ALA A 80 2.32 11.78 10.83
C ALA A 80 1.19 11.34 11.77
N ASP A 81 -0.02 11.34 11.22
CA ASP A 81 -1.22 10.86 11.92
C ASP A 81 -1.58 9.43 11.52
N VAL A 82 -1.51 9.15 10.21
CA VAL A 82 -1.91 7.86 9.64
C VAL A 82 -0.88 7.36 8.65
N MET A 83 -0.52 6.08 8.76
CA MET A 83 0.07 5.31 7.67
C MET A 83 -1.05 4.66 6.87
N PHE A 84 -1.13 4.95 5.55
CA PHE A 84 -2.16 4.46 4.65
C PHE A 84 -1.55 3.69 3.48
N GLY A 85 -1.72 2.38 3.48
CA GLY A 85 -1.17 1.45 2.49
C GLY A 85 -0.03 0.61 3.03
N GLY A 86 0.50 -0.25 2.17
CA GLY A 86 1.32 -1.40 2.55
C GLY A 86 0.46 -2.61 2.88
N GLY A 87 0.94 -3.81 2.62
CA GLY A 87 0.31 -5.03 3.09
C GLY A 87 0.29 -5.04 4.63
N VAL A 88 -0.75 -5.62 5.20
CA VAL A 88 -0.91 -5.61 6.68
C VAL A 88 0.24 -6.30 7.41
N GLU A 89 0.97 -7.22 6.77
CA GLU A 89 2.19 -7.80 7.32
C GLU A 89 3.31 -6.75 7.50
N SER A 90 3.32 -5.70 6.66
CA SER A 90 4.24 -4.58 6.83
C SER A 90 3.87 -3.73 8.03
N LEU A 91 2.58 -3.45 8.19
CA LEU A 91 2.06 -2.73 9.36
C LEU A 91 2.31 -3.55 10.64
N GLU A 92 2.08 -4.86 10.59
CA GLU A 92 2.33 -5.76 11.71
C GLU A 92 3.80 -5.80 12.13
N SER A 93 4.76 -5.71 11.20
CA SER A 93 6.20 -5.65 11.51
C SER A 93 6.61 -4.40 12.29
N TYR A 94 5.81 -3.34 12.23
CA TYR A 94 6.03 -2.06 12.92
C TYR A 94 4.89 -1.72 13.89
N ARG A 95 4.21 -2.74 14.40
CA ARG A 95 3.00 -2.59 15.23
C ARG A 95 3.19 -1.72 16.48
N GLU A 96 4.41 -1.65 17.00
CA GLU A 96 4.74 -0.80 18.15
C GLU A 96 4.59 0.70 17.87
N LEU A 97 4.58 1.12 16.60
CA LEU A 97 4.37 2.50 16.19
C LEU A 97 2.90 2.91 16.21
N PHE A 98 1.97 1.96 16.23
CA PHE A 98 0.56 2.21 15.99
C PHE A 98 -0.27 2.09 17.26
N GLU A 99 -1.39 2.80 17.26
CA GLU A 99 -2.38 2.79 18.32
C GLU A 99 -3.58 1.93 17.89
N PRO A 100 -4.09 1.04 18.76
CA PRO A 100 -5.30 0.27 18.46
C PRO A 100 -6.51 1.18 18.27
N TYR A 101 -7.24 0.97 17.18
CA TYR A 101 -8.49 1.68 16.90
C TYR A 101 -9.51 0.77 16.24
N ALA A 102 -10.59 0.46 16.96
CA ALA A 102 -11.75 -0.23 16.38
C ALA A 102 -12.57 0.77 15.56
N CYS A 103 -12.47 0.70 14.24
CA CYS A 103 -13.22 1.58 13.35
C CYS A 103 -14.74 1.40 13.50
N THR A 104 -15.50 2.43 13.17
CA THR A 104 -16.97 2.47 13.34
C THR A 104 -17.66 1.30 12.65
N ASP A 105 -17.21 0.90 11.47
CA ASP A 105 -17.76 -0.20 10.67
C ASP A 105 -17.05 -1.54 10.88
N ALA A 106 -16.29 -1.73 11.95
CA ALA A 106 -15.52 -2.95 12.21
C ALA A 106 -16.37 -4.23 12.12
N ALA A 107 -17.65 -4.19 12.53
CA ALA A 107 -18.57 -5.32 12.42
C ALA A 107 -18.85 -5.74 10.97
N GLN A 108 -18.72 -4.84 10.02
CA GLN A 108 -18.95 -5.08 8.59
C GLN A 108 -17.71 -5.58 7.84
N ILE A 109 -16.53 -5.51 8.45
CA ILE A 109 -15.31 -6.06 7.84
C ILE A 109 -15.36 -7.59 7.92
N LEU A 110 -14.99 -8.25 6.82
CA LEU A 110 -14.88 -9.72 6.77
C LEU A 110 -13.90 -10.23 7.85
N PRO A 111 -14.26 -11.25 8.63
CA PRO A 111 -13.47 -11.71 9.77
C PRO A 111 -12.00 -12.03 9.44
N GLN A 112 -11.76 -12.61 8.26
CA GLN A 112 -10.40 -12.98 7.81
C GLN A 112 -9.49 -11.77 7.53
N TYR A 113 -10.05 -10.57 7.42
CA TYR A 113 -9.28 -9.34 7.15
C TYR A 113 -9.10 -8.45 8.38
N ARG A 114 -9.63 -8.83 9.54
CA ARG A 114 -9.52 -8.02 10.77
C ARG A 114 -8.19 -8.27 11.49
N ALA A 115 -7.58 -7.20 11.99
CA ALA A 115 -6.56 -7.33 13.02
C ALA A 115 -7.18 -7.91 14.30
N LYS A 116 -6.43 -8.75 15.02
CA LYS A 116 -6.92 -9.36 16.27
C LYS A 116 -7.11 -8.35 17.40
N ASP A 117 -6.39 -7.25 17.34
CA ASP A 117 -6.28 -6.22 18.38
C ASP A 117 -6.48 -4.79 17.84
N ASP A 118 -7.08 -4.67 16.66
CA ASP A 118 -7.41 -3.40 16.00
C ASP A 118 -6.20 -2.46 15.76
N ILE A 119 -4.98 -3.00 15.71
CA ILE A 119 -3.75 -2.21 15.51
C ILE A 119 -3.65 -1.61 14.10
N TRP A 120 -4.35 -2.18 13.17
CA TRP A 120 -4.54 -1.68 11.81
C TRP A 120 -5.97 -2.01 11.33
N THR A 121 -6.45 -1.22 10.39
CA THR A 121 -7.76 -1.39 9.74
C THR A 121 -7.52 -1.73 8.27
N PRO A 122 -8.09 -2.82 7.73
CA PRO A 122 -7.92 -3.19 6.33
C PRO A 122 -8.64 -2.20 5.41
N PHE A 123 -8.03 -1.92 4.25
CA PHE A 123 -8.62 -1.03 3.25
C PHE A 123 -9.15 -1.78 2.03
N SER A 124 -8.35 -2.65 1.44
CA SER A 124 -8.78 -3.49 0.30
C SER A 124 -8.07 -4.82 0.30
N SER A 125 -8.68 -5.85 -0.29
CA SER A 125 -8.05 -7.15 -0.46
C SER A 125 -7.34 -7.21 -1.82
N LEU A 126 -6.10 -7.72 -1.83
CA LEU A 126 -5.19 -7.63 -2.96
C LEU A 126 -4.65 -9.01 -3.38
N PRO A 127 -5.41 -9.80 -4.18
CA PRO A 127 -4.91 -11.05 -4.72
C PRO A 127 -3.63 -10.87 -5.53
N VAL A 128 -2.68 -11.80 -5.36
CA VAL A 128 -1.49 -11.90 -6.20
C VAL A 128 -1.84 -12.68 -7.47
N VAL A 129 -1.40 -12.19 -8.62
CA VAL A 129 -1.65 -12.81 -9.93
C VAL A 129 -0.38 -12.87 -10.76
N PHE A 130 -0.37 -13.75 -11.75
CA PHE A 130 0.60 -13.67 -12.84
C PHE A 130 0.03 -12.85 -13.98
N VAL A 131 0.89 -12.04 -14.59
CA VAL A 131 0.60 -11.35 -15.85
C VAL A 131 1.55 -11.85 -16.92
N TYR A 132 1.08 -11.99 -18.14
CA TYR A 132 1.91 -12.40 -19.26
C TYR A 132 1.53 -11.63 -20.52
N ASN A 133 2.48 -11.58 -21.47
CA ASN A 133 2.21 -11.02 -22.78
C ASN A 133 1.63 -12.11 -23.69
N PRO A 134 0.37 -12.00 -24.13
CA PRO A 134 -0.29 -13.06 -24.91
C PRO A 134 0.30 -13.26 -26.31
N LYS A 135 1.18 -12.37 -26.77
CA LYS A 135 1.96 -12.55 -28.01
C LYS A 135 3.19 -13.43 -27.82
N LEU A 136 3.66 -13.58 -26.57
CA LEU A 136 4.88 -14.31 -26.23
C LEU A 136 4.62 -15.63 -25.51
N VAL A 137 3.51 -15.72 -24.79
CA VAL A 137 3.12 -16.89 -23.98
C VAL A 137 1.68 -17.25 -24.32
N ARG A 138 1.42 -18.54 -24.53
CA ARG A 138 0.05 -19.03 -24.75
C ARG A 138 -0.68 -19.17 -23.44
N ALA A 139 -1.99 -18.97 -23.48
CA ALA A 139 -2.85 -19.25 -22.32
C ALA A 139 -2.66 -20.71 -21.86
N GLY A 140 -2.44 -20.89 -20.55
CA GLY A 140 -2.22 -22.21 -19.95
C GLY A 140 -0.77 -22.69 -19.91
N GLU A 141 0.19 -21.95 -20.45
CA GLU A 141 1.62 -22.27 -20.30
C GLU A 141 2.17 -21.92 -18.93
N ILE A 142 1.52 -20.98 -18.23
CA ILE A 142 1.83 -20.58 -16.85
C ILE A 142 0.52 -20.60 -16.07
N THR A 143 0.44 -21.47 -15.08
CA THR A 143 -0.78 -21.69 -14.31
C THR A 143 -0.53 -21.79 -12.81
N SER A 144 0.73 -21.96 -12.39
CA SER A 144 1.10 -22.23 -10.99
C SER A 144 2.42 -21.58 -10.61
N TRP A 145 2.65 -21.42 -9.32
CA TRP A 145 3.96 -21.00 -8.80
C TRP A 145 5.06 -21.98 -9.16
N LYS A 146 4.72 -23.29 -9.21
CA LYS A 146 5.68 -24.35 -9.61
C LYS A 146 6.20 -24.15 -11.02
N ASP A 147 5.37 -23.64 -11.94
CA ASP A 147 5.80 -23.33 -13.30
C ASP A 147 6.93 -22.31 -13.30
N LEU A 148 6.85 -21.26 -12.44
CA LEU A 148 7.88 -20.23 -12.34
C LEU A 148 9.22 -20.72 -11.76
N LEU A 149 9.24 -21.91 -11.18
CA LEU A 149 10.48 -22.56 -10.66
C LEU A 149 11.20 -23.38 -11.73
N ASP A 150 10.55 -23.69 -12.86
CA ASP A 150 11.18 -24.41 -13.98
C ASP A 150 12.32 -23.57 -14.58
N PRO A 151 13.53 -24.11 -14.76
CA PRO A 151 14.65 -23.42 -15.41
C PRO A 151 14.35 -22.86 -16.81
N ALA A 152 13.33 -23.37 -17.50
CA ALA A 152 12.86 -22.83 -18.78
C ALA A 152 12.44 -21.35 -18.70
N TRP A 153 12.11 -20.86 -17.51
CA TRP A 153 11.71 -19.47 -17.27
C TRP A 153 12.88 -18.54 -16.87
N LYS A 154 14.09 -19.05 -16.81
CA LYS A 154 15.26 -18.26 -16.46
C LYS A 154 15.41 -17.00 -17.33
N GLY A 155 15.53 -15.84 -16.68
CA GLY A 155 15.65 -14.52 -17.32
C GLY A 155 14.40 -14.01 -18.01
N LYS A 156 13.22 -14.67 -17.80
CA LYS A 156 11.95 -14.33 -18.46
C LYS A 156 10.91 -13.76 -17.48
N ILE A 157 11.21 -13.73 -16.20
CA ILE A 157 10.29 -13.33 -15.14
C ILE A 157 10.55 -11.88 -14.74
N ALA A 158 9.52 -11.02 -14.76
CA ALA A 158 9.53 -9.70 -14.18
C ALA A 158 9.05 -9.80 -12.72
N PHE A 159 9.91 -9.43 -11.79
CA PHE A 159 9.62 -9.40 -10.36
C PHE A 159 10.37 -8.24 -9.71
N ALA A 160 9.70 -7.46 -8.85
CA ALA A 160 10.38 -6.40 -8.13
C ALA A 160 11.10 -6.97 -6.89
N ASP A 161 12.17 -6.30 -6.49
CA ASP A 161 12.93 -6.67 -5.30
C ASP A 161 12.01 -6.61 -4.06
N PRO A 162 11.82 -7.72 -3.33
CA PRO A 162 10.95 -7.76 -2.16
C PRO A 162 11.49 -6.92 -0.98
N SER A 163 12.77 -6.55 -0.97
CA SER A 163 13.34 -5.66 0.05
C SER A 163 12.86 -4.21 -0.09
N VAL A 164 12.46 -3.79 -1.30
CA VAL A 164 11.98 -2.43 -1.57
C VAL A 164 10.48 -2.37 -1.90
N SER A 165 9.89 -3.49 -2.33
CA SER A 165 8.48 -3.58 -2.75
C SER A 165 7.67 -4.47 -1.81
N GLY A 166 6.75 -3.87 -1.03
CA GLY A 166 5.85 -4.62 -0.15
C GLY A 166 5.01 -5.66 -0.88
N SER A 167 4.42 -5.31 -2.04
CA SER A 167 3.64 -6.27 -2.83
C SER A 167 4.46 -7.43 -3.39
N SER A 168 5.75 -7.22 -3.67
CA SER A 168 6.63 -8.30 -4.07
C SER A 168 7.03 -9.19 -2.89
N TYR A 169 7.15 -8.61 -1.71
CA TYR A 169 7.33 -9.39 -0.48
C TYR A 169 6.11 -10.28 -0.22
N THR A 170 4.89 -9.72 -0.26
CA THR A 170 3.65 -10.49 -0.15
C THR A 170 3.59 -11.62 -1.18
N ALA A 171 3.97 -11.34 -2.45
CA ALA A 171 4.00 -12.35 -3.50
C ALA A 171 5.04 -13.46 -3.25
N LEU A 172 6.21 -13.12 -2.71
CA LEU A 172 7.25 -14.09 -2.33
C LEU A 172 6.74 -15.04 -1.24
N VAL A 173 6.17 -14.49 -0.17
CA VAL A 173 5.58 -15.30 0.92
C VAL A 173 4.40 -16.14 0.39
N THR A 174 3.57 -15.58 -0.50
CA THR A 174 2.48 -16.33 -1.16
C THR A 174 3.02 -17.56 -1.88
N MET A 175 4.11 -17.41 -2.63
CA MET A 175 4.76 -18.53 -3.32
C MET A 175 5.23 -19.59 -2.33
N LEU A 176 5.85 -19.21 -1.20
CA LEU A 176 6.29 -20.15 -0.17
C LEU A 176 5.11 -20.89 0.48
N CYS A 177 3.98 -20.22 0.68
CA CYS A 177 2.76 -20.88 1.18
C CYS A 177 2.11 -21.81 0.13
N ALA A 178 2.23 -21.50 -1.16
CA ALA A 178 1.59 -22.26 -2.24
C ALA A 178 2.37 -23.50 -2.66
N VAL A 179 3.70 -23.45 -2.56
CA VAL A 179 4.56 -24.53 -3.04
C VAL A 179 4.92 -25.47 -1.87
N ASP A 180 4.34 -26.67 -1.89
CA ASP A 180 4.67 -27.71 -0.92
C ASP A 180 6.06 -28.32 -1.24
N ALA A 181 7.12 -27.62 -0.79
CA ALA A 181 8.52 -28.01 -0.93
C ALA A 181 9.39 -27.31 0.12
N ASP A 182 10.67 -27.66 0.18
CA ASP A 182 11.65 -26.98 1.03
C ASP A 182 11.78 -25.51 0.63
N GLU A 183 11.60 -24.59 1.57
CA GLU A 183 11.57 -23.15 1.33
C GLU A 183 12.87 -22.63 0.71
N ASP A 184 14.02 -23.09 1.18
CA ASP A 184 15.33 -22.67 0.66
C ASP A 184 15.50 -23.11 -0.80
N ALA A 185 15.04 -24.33 -1.13
CA ALA A 185 15.06 -24.82 -2.50
C ALA A 185 14.14 -24.00 -3.42
N VAL A 186 12.94 -23.62 -2.96
CA VAL A 186 12.01 -22.77 -3.69
C VAL A 186 12.63 -21.39 -3.95
N LEU A 187 13.19 -20.75 -2.90
CA LEU A 187 13.83 -19.45 -3.01
C LEU A 187 15.02 -19.48 -3.96
N GLN A 188 15.87 -20.50 -3.88
CA GLN A 188 17.03 -20.66 -4.76
C GLN A 188 16.61 -20.85 -6.22
N ALA A 189 15.60 -21.69 -6.50
CA ALA A 189 15.10 -21.93 -7.84
C ALA A 189 14.49 -20.63 -8.44
N PHE A 190 13.67 -19.93 -7.67
CA PHE A 190 13.07 -18.68 -8.09
C PHE A 190 14.13 -17.59 -8.35
N ALA A 191 15.06 -17.39 -7.41
CA ALA A 191 16.17 -16.45 -7.55
C ALA A 191 17.04 -16.76 -8.78
N ALA A 192 17.32 -18.04 -9.05
CA ALA A 192 18.06 -18.46 -10.25
C ALA A 192 17.30 -18.08 -11.54
N ASN A 193 15.96 -18.16 -11.53
CA ASN A 193 15.12 -17.83 -12.67
C ASN A 193 14.95 -16.30 -12.86
N LEU A 194 15.08 -15.51 -11.79
CA LEU A 194 15.15 -14.04 -11.90
C LEU A 194 16.42 -13.56 -12.62
N ASP A 195 17.49 -14.36 -12.61
CA ASP A 195 18.77 -14.11 -13.31
C ASP A 195 19.39 -12.73 -12.97
N GLY A 196 19.25 -12.28 -11.72
CA GLY A 196 19.74 -10.99 -11.23
C GLY A 196 18.99 -9.76 -11.80
N ARG A 197 17.79 -9.94 -12.34
CA ARG A 197 17.01 -8.89 -13.01
C ARG A 197 15.85 -8.36 -12.17
N GLN A 198 15.98 -8.35 -10.85
CA GLN A 198 14.96 -7.75 -10.00
C GLN A 198 14.75 -6.27 -10.35
N LEU A 199 13.48 -5.87 -10.38
CA LEU A 199 13.07 -4.51 -10.68
C LEU A 199 13.02 -3.67 -9.40
N THR A 200 13.17 -2.37 -9.53
CA THR A 200 13.18 -1.43 -8.38
C THR A 200 11.78 -1.06 -7.88
N SER A 201 10.72 -1.46 -8.62
CA SER A 201 9.33 -1.20 -8.21
C SER A 201 8.35 -2.18 -8.83
N SER A 202 7.25 -2.47 -8.13
CA SER A 202 6.15 -3.29 -8.66
C SER A 202 5.48 -2.68 -9.90
N GLY A 203 5.51 -1.35 -10.05
CA GLY A 203 4.98 -0.67 -11.24
C GLY A 203 5.75 -1.00 -12.52
N ALA A 204 7.04 -1.31 -12.42
CA ALA A 204 7.86 -1.69 -13.55
C ALA A 204 7.56 -3.10 -14.09
N VAL A 205 6.97 -3.99 -13.29
CA VAL A 205 6.66 -5.38 -13.68
C VAL A 205 5.77 -5.42 -14.92
N LEU A 206 4.64 -4.71 -14.89
CA LEU A 206 3.69 -4.72 -16.01
C LEU A 206 4.29 -4.07 -17.28
N SER A 207 5.04 -3.00 -17.13
CA SER A 207 5.69 -2.33 -18.26
C SER A 207 6.73 -3.25 -18.93
N ASN A 208 7.50 -4.01 -18.13
CA ASN A 208 8.47 -4.98 -18.65
C ASN A 208 7.77 -6.12 -19.42
N VAL A 209 6.64 -6.63 -18.89
CA VAL A 209 5.89 -7.70 -19.57
C VAL A 209 5.20 -7.18 -20.83
N ALA A 210 4.48 -6.05 -20.74
CA ALA A 210 3.83 -5.45 -21.90
C ALA A 210 4.82 -5.11 -23.03
N GLY A 211 6.01 -4.59 -22.66
CA GLY A 211 7.07 -4.24 -23.60
C GLY A 211 7.93 -5.42 -24.08
N GLY A 212 7.69 -6.64 -23.58
CA GLY A 212 8.41 -7.85 -23.99
C GLY A 212 9.84 -7.98 -23.45
N GLN A 213 10.24 -7.18 -22.44
CA GLN A 213 11.51 -7.36 -21.72
C GLN A 213 11.47 -8.58 -20.80
N ALA A 214 10.28 -8.94 -20.34
CA ALA A 214 9.97 -10.21 -19.71
C ALA A 214 8.72 -10.80 -20.36
N VAL A 215 8.47 -12.09 -20.18
CA VAL A 215 7.30 -12.73 -20.77
C VAL A 215 6.19 -12.99 -19.77
N VAL A 216 6.55 -13.06 -18.48
CA VAL A 216 5.65 -13.21 -17.34
C VAL A 216 6.08 -12.28 -16.23
N GLY A 217 5.14 -11.86 -15.41
CA GLY A 217 5.41 -11.08 -14.20
C GLY A 217 4.49 -11.48 -13.06
N VAL A 218 4.89 -11.18 -11.84
CA VAL A 218 4.07 -11.38 -10.63
C VAL A 218 3.69 -10.01 -10.10
N THR A 219 2.39 -9.80 -9.86
CA THR A 219 1.86 -8.50 -9.43
C THR A 219 0.52 -8.66 -8.70
N LEU A 220 -0.08 -7.55 -8.29
CA LEU A 220 -1.41 -7.54 -7.69
C LEU A 220 -2.51 -7.47 -8.77
N GLU A 221 -3.63 -8.15 -8.50
CA GLU A 221 -4.82 -8.21 -9.36
C GLU A 221 -5.30 -6.82 -9.80
N GLU A 222 -5.40 -5.87 -8.84
CA GLU A 222 -5.91 -4.52 -9.14
C GLU A 222 -5.04 -3.79 -10.17
N THR A 223 -3.73 -3.91 -10.02
CA THR A 223 -2.77 -3.27 -10.91
C THR A 223 -2.81 -3.90 -12.31
N ALA A 224 -2.91 -5.24 -12.38
CA ALA A 224 -3.08 -5.97 -13.64
C ALA A 224 -4.39 -5.60 -14.33
N SER A 225 -5.50 -5.66 -13.61
CA SER A 225 -6.84 -5.37 -14.13
C SER A 225 -6.95 -3.97 -14.71
N ARG A 226 -6.41 -2.97 -14.03
CA ARG A 226 -6.40 -1.58 -14.51
C ARG A 226 -5.60 -1.39 -15.79
N ARG A 227 -4.43 -2.03 -15.89
CA ARG A 227 -3.58 -1.95 -17.09
C ARG A 227 -4.20 -2.68 -18.28
N ILE A 228 -4.82 -3.83 -18.04
CA ILE A 228 -5.58 -4.58 -19.08
C ILE A 228 -6.78 -3.73 -19.55
N ALA A 229 -7.55 -3.15 -18.62
CA ALA A 229 -8.67 -2.27 -18.96
C ALA A 229 -8.23 -1.00 -19.71
N ALA A 230 -7.02 -0.51 -19.47
CA ALA A 230 -6.43 0.61 -20.22
C ALA A 230 -5.92 0.22 -21.62
N GLY A 231 -5.99 -1.06 -21.99
CA GLY A 231 -5.63 -1.57 -23.32
C GLY A 231 -4.19 -2.06 -23.47
N ASP A 232 -3.48 -2.28 -22.37
CA ASP A 232 -2.16 -2.89 -22.44
C ASP A 232 -2.25 -4.34 -22.97
N GLU A 233 -1.27 -4.75 -23.73
CA GLU A 233 -1.11 -6.10 -24.28
C GLU A 233 -0.72 -7.10 -23.16
N LEU A 234 -1.60 -7.29 -22.23
CA LEU A 234 -1.43 -8.14 -21.05
C LEU A 234 -2.62 -9.07 -20.88
N ALA A 235 -2.36 -10.28 -20.40
CA ALA A 235 -3.34 -11.18 -19.86
C ALA A 235 -2.97 -11.54 -18.40
N MET A 236 -3.95 -11.94 -17.61
CA MET A 236 -3.81 -12.25 -16.20
C MET A 236 -4.31 -13.67 -15.92
N VAL A 237 -3.64 -14.35 -14.97
CA VAL A 237 -4.06 -15.66 -14.46
C VAL A 237 -3.83 -15.74 -12.95
N TYR A 238 -4.79 -16.34 -12.25
CA TYR A 238 -4.63 -16.67 -10.83
C TYR A 238 -3.86 -17.99 -10.73
N PRO A 239 -2.86 -18.09 -9.83
CA PRO A 239 -2.15 -19.34 -9.60
C PRO A 239 -3.10 -20.45 -9.17
N ALA A 240 -3.07 -21.59 -9.88
CA ALA A 240 -3.95 -22.73 -9.59
C ALA A 240 -3.58 -23.45 -8.29
N ASP A 241 -2.31 -23.34 -7.87
CA ASP A 241 -1.81 -23.82 -6.57
C ASP A 241 -2.07 -22.85 -5.41
N GLY A 242 -2.70 -21.72 -5.69
CA GLY A 242 -3.24 -20.78 -4.72
C GLY A 242 -2.58 -19.41 -4.72
N THR A 243 -3.36 -18.41 -4.35
CA THR A 243 -2.91 -17.04 -4.14
C THR A 243 -3.28 -16.55 -2.75
N SER A 244 -2.54 -15.59 -2.21
CA SER A 244 -2.96 -14.84 -1.04
C SER A 244 -3.91 -13.72 -1.44
N CYS A 245 -4.73 -13.31 -0.49
CA CYS A 245 -5.61 -12.16 -0.58
C CYS A 245 -5.32 -11.20 0.57
N VAL A 246 -4.03 -10.96 0.84
CA VAL A 246 -3.59 -10.09 1.93
C VAL A 246 -4.13 -8.68 1.71
N PRO A 247 -4.82 -8.10 2.70
CA PRO A 247 -5.25 -6.72 2.59
C PRO A 247 -4.09 -5.74 2.70
N ASP A 248 -4.25 -4.59 2.09
CA ASP A 248 -3.57 -3.39 2.54
C ASP A 248 -4.41 -2.70 3.61
N GLY A 249 -3.82 -1.76 4.34
CA GLY A 249 -4.52 -1.18 5.48
C GLY A 249 -4.14 0.24 5.82
N SER A 250 -4.75 0.72 6.88
CA SER A 250 -4.44 1.99 7.55
C SER A 250 -4.10 1.72 9.01
N ALA A 251 -3.17 2.48 9.56
CA ALA A 251 -2.84 2.43 10.98
C ALA A 251 -2.61 3.85 11.52
N ILE A 252 -3.15 4.13 12.71
CA ILE A 252 -3.01 5.42 13.41
C ILE A 252 -1.71 5.40 14.19
N LEU A 253 -0.90 6.45 14.09
CA LEU A 253 0.35 6.55 14.85
C LEU A 253 0.08 6.79 16.33
N LYS A 254 0.83 6.14 17.21
CA LYS A 254 0.83 6.46 18.65
C LYS A 254 1.26 7.90 18.85
N GLY A 255 0.43 8.67 19.54
CA GLY A 255 0.70 10.09 19.78
C GLY A 255 0.55 10.94 18.52
N ALA A 256 -0.26 10.52 17.56
CA ALA A 256 -0.62 11.29 16.38
C ALA A 256 -1.04 12.72 16.76
N PRO A 257 -0.49 13.76 16.11
CA PRO A 257 -0.85 15.15 16.41
C PRO A 257 -2.35 15.44 16.27
N HIS A 258 -3.03 14.76 15.33
CA HIS A 258 -4.44 14.98 14.99
C HIS A 258 -5.26 13.67 15.11
N GLU A 259 -5.25 13.05 16.28
CA GLU A 259 -5.82 11.72 16.52
C GLU A 259 -7.30 11.59 16.09
N ASP A 260 -8.15 12.59 16.41
CA ASP A 260 -9.57 12.55 16.00
C ASP A 260 -9.74 12.60 14.48
N ASN A 261 -8.90 13.35 13.78
CA ASN A 261 -8.91 13.41 12.31
C ASN A 261 -8.36 12.11 11.70
N ALA A 262 -7.38 11.48 12.37
CA ALA A 262 -6.85 10.17 11.98
C ALA A 262 -7.94 9.08 12.07
N ARG A 263 -8.70 9.05 13.16
CA ARG A 263 -9.86 8.16 13.34
C ARG A 263 -10.92 8.39 12.26
N ALA A 264 -11.26 9.66 12.02
CA ALA A 264 -12.22 10.02 10.96
C ALA A 264 -11.76 9.56 9.57
N PHE A 265 -10.45 9.63 9.27
CA PHE A 265 -9.90 9.14 8.00
C PHE A 265 -9.96 7.61 7.90
N VAL A 266 -9.62 6.89 8.97
CA VAL A 266 -9.72 5.42 9.00
C VAL A 266 -11.17 4.98 8.82
N ASP A 267 -12.12 5.58 9.52
CA ASP A 267 -13.56 5.30 9.35
C ASP A 267 -14.05 5.59 7.93
N PHE A 268 -13.59 6.69 7.34
CA PHE A 268 -13.90 7.05 5.96
C PHE A 268 -13.43 5.97 4.98
N THR A 269 -12.22 5.44 5.14
CA THR A 269 -11.66 4.45 4.20
C THR A 269 -12.44 3.13 4.15
N VAL A 270 -13.10 2.75 5.24
CA VAL A 270 -13.90 1.52 5.33
C VAL A 270 -15.40 1.77 5.18
N SER A 271 -15.82 3.02 5.01
CA SER A 271 -17.23 3.35 4.81
C SER A 271 -17.79 2.66 3.56
N ARG A 272 -19.09 2.34 3.58
CA ARG A 272 -19.71 1.55 2.53
C ARG A 272 -19.54 2.14 1.12
N ASP A 273 -19.74 3.43 0.98
CA ASP A 273 -19.67 4.15 -0.29
C ASP A 273 -18.23 4.28 -0.81
N VAL A 274 -17.25 4.47 0.07
CA VAL A 274 -15.82 4.43 -0.32
C VAL A 274 -15.43 3.03 -0.77
N GLN A 275 -15.88 1.99 -0.09
CA GLN A 275 -15.62 0.61 -0.48
C GLN A 275 -16.27 0.25 -1.84
N GLN A 276 -17.46 0.76 -2.13
CA GLN A 276 -18.06 0.66 -3.46
C GLN A 276 -17.26 1.43 -4.54
N LEU A 277 -16.76 2.61 -4.17
CA LEU A 277 -15.94 3.42 -5.07
C LEU A 277 -14.63 2.71 -5.45
N ILE A 278 -13.93 2.09 -4.49
CA ILE A 278 -12.66 1.41 -4.78
C ILE A 278 -12.84 0.19 -5.69
N GLU A 279 -13.95 -0.53 -5.58
CA GLU A 279 -14.28 -1.61 -6.51
C GLU A 279 -14.54 -1.08 -7.92
N ALA A 280 -15.37 -0.04 -8.01
CA ALA A 280 -15.81 0.49 -9.29
C ALA A 280 -14.69 1.23 -10.06
N GLN A 281 -13.83 1.98 -9.36
CA GLN A 281 -12.86 2.85 -10.02
C GLN A 281 -11.43 2.32 -10.00
N PHE A 282 -11.07 1.52 -8.99
CA PHE A 282 -9.67 1.07 -8.84
C PHE A 282 -9.49 -0.44 -9.01
N CYS A 283 -10.55 -1.18 -9.35
CA CYS A 283 -10.52 -2.64 -9.46
C CYS A 283 -10.00 -3.31 -8.17
N ARG A 284 -10.26 -2.70 -7.01
CA ARG A 284 -9.85 -3.20 -5.70
C ARG A 284 -11.00 -3.94 -5.05
N ARG A 285 -10.73 -5.08 -4.46
CA ARG A 285 -11.76 -5.84 -3.76
C ARG A 285 -12.06 -5.23 -2.41
N SER A 286 -13.35 -5.01 -2.12
CA SER A 286 -13.80 -4.57 -0.80
C SER A 286 -13.46 -5.58 0.30
N VAL A 287 -13.20 -5.05 1.49
CA VAL A 287 -13.03 -5.86 2.70
C VAL A 287 -14.33 -6.04 3.48
N ARG A 288 -15.45 -5.51 2.99
CA ARG A 288 -16.77 -5.54 3.66
C ARG A 288 -17.57 -6.79 3.34
N SER A 289 -18.31 -7.26 4.34
CA SER A 289 -19.21 -8.41 4.23
C SER A 289 -20.60 -8.05 3.72
N ASP A 290 -20.98 -6.77 3.75
CA ASP A 290 -22.29 -6.24 3.36
C ASP A 290 -22.33 -5.65 1.95
N LEU A 291 -21.28 -5.89 1.16
CA LEU A 291 -21.20 -5.53 -0.25
C LEU A 291 -21.13 -6.79 -1.11
N ASP A 292 -21.94 -6.80 -2.16
CA ASP A 292 -21.77 -7.79 -3.23
C ASP A 292 -20.58 -7.40 -4.10
N PRO A 293 -19.70 -8.34 -4.46
CA PRO A 293 -18.57 -8.04 -5.34
C PRO A 293 -19.04 -7.38 -6.64
N ALA A 294 -18.52 -6.20 -6.93
CA ALA A 294 -18.81 -5.49 -8.16
C ALA A 294 -17.81 -5.87 -9.27
N GLY A 295 -18.27 -5.87 -10.52
CA GLY A 295 -17.41 -5.94 -11.69
C GLY A 295 -17.23 -7.34 -12.28
N THR A 296 -16.19 -7.46 -13.12
CA THR A 296 -15.89 -8.65 -13.95
C THR A 296 -14.90 -9.62 -13.28
N LEU A 297 -14.42 -9.30 -12.09
CA LEU A 297 -13.47 -10.15 -11.36
C LEU A 297 -14.19 -11.41 -10.83
N PRO A 298 -13.54 -12.58 -10.84
CA PRO A 298 -14.14 -13.79 -10.30
C PRO A 298 -14.41 -13.63 -8.81
N PRO A 299 -15.50 -14.23 -8.29
CA PRO A 299 -15.75 -14.22 -6.83
C PRO A 299 -14.60 -14.93 -6.09
N PHE A 300 -14.33 -14.55 -4.85
CA PHE A 300 -13.26 -15.15 -4.04
C PHE A 300 -13.32 -16.68 -3.97
N GLY A 301 -14.51 -17.25 -3.87
CA GLY A 301 -14.70 -18.71 -3.83
C GLY A 301 -14.33 -19.45 -5.14
N ALA A 302 -14.10 -18.72 -6.24
CA ALA A 302 -13.63 -19.27 -7.50
C ALA A 302 -12.10 -19.18 -7.67
N ILE A 303 -11.40 -18.57 -6.71
CA ILE A 303 -9.94 -18.41 -6.71
C ILE A 303 -9.36 -19.36 -5.66
N ALA A 304 -8.41 -20.20 -6.05
CA ALA A 304 -7.65 -20.99 -5.08
C ALA A 304 -6.85 -20.07 -4.17
N GLN A 305 -6.97 -20.26 -2.86
CA GLN A 305 -6.30 -19.43 -1.86
C GLN A 305 -5.31 -20.25 -1.03
N VAL A 306 -4.22 -19.62 -0.63
CA VAL A 306 -3.28 -20.18 0.33
C VAL A 306 -3.66 -19.75 1.75
N ASP A 307 -3.27 -20.53 2.73
CA ASP A 307 -3.30 -20.12 4.14
C ASP A 307 -2.09 -19.20 4.40
N TYR A 308 -2.35 -17.91 4.33
CA TYR A 308 -1.33 -16.87 4.50
C TYR A 308 -1.33 -16.38 5.94
N ASP A 309 -0.30 -16.74 6.70
CA ASP A 309 -0.13 -16.27 8.07
C ASP A 309 0.59 -14.90 8.08
N VAL A 310 -0.16 -13.85 8.42
CA VAL A 310 0.35 -12.47 8.52
C VAL A 310 1.44 -12.36 9.59
N SER A 311 1.31 -13.05 10.73
CA SER A 311 2.31 -13.01 11.80
C SER A 311 3.62 -13.63 11.34
N PHE A 312 3.55 -14.81 10.72
CA PHE A 312 4.70 -15.47 10.12
C PHE A 312 5.40 -14.59 9.06
N ALA A 313 4.62 -13.95 8.20
CA ALA A 313 5.15 -13.05 7.18
C ALA A 313 5.82 -11.82 7.80
N SER A 314 5.24 -11.24 8.87
CA SER A 314 5.77 -10.06 9.53
C SER A 314 7.09 -10.32 10.26
N GLU A 315 7.27 -11.51 10.86
CA GLU A 315 8.48 -11.92 11.60
C GLU A 315 9.70 -12.17 10.68
N ARG A 316 9.45 -12.43 9.39
CA ARG A 316 10.49 -12.74 8.39
C ARG A 316 10.84 -11.58 7.46
N ARG A 317 10.27 -10.43 7.71
CA ARG A 317 10.44 -9.21 6.90
C ARG A 317 11.75 -8.39 7.22
#